data_3f271393e50ee7a67cc7e3601f4b3aac
#
_entry.id   3f271393e50ee7a67cc7e3601f4b3aac
#
_cell.length_a   1.000
_cell.length_b   1.000
_cell.length_c   1.000
_cell.angle_alpha   90.00
_cell.angle_beta   90.00
_cell.angle_gamma   90.00
#
_symmetry.space_group_name_H-M   'P 1'
#
loop_
_entity.id
_entity.type
_entity.pdbx_description
1 polymer ?
#
loop_
_entity_poly.entity_id
_entity_poly.type
_entity_poly.pdbx_seq_one_letter_code
_entity_poly.pdbx_strand_id
1 'polypeptide(L)'
;MRTLNILFASILGLGLLGSYPALAADQAKGLSFKGHQFAGQAKIGLERARQIALKAYPGKITDEELEKEHGGSGLRYSFDIKKGQLTHEVGVDAKTGKVLENDREGPNPD
;
A
#
# COMPACT_ATOMS: atom_id res chain seq x y z
N MET A 1 16.98 -6.97 -30.08
CA MET A 1 16.65 -6.78 -30.01
C MET A 1 16.05 -6.51 -29.70
N ARG A 2 16.10 -6.53 -29.73
CA ARG A 2 15.46 -6.27 -29.61
C ARG A 2 14.64 -5.87 -29.21
N THR A 3 14.50 -5.89 -29.29
CA THR A 3 13.65 -5.50 -29.04
C THR A 3 12.76 -5.40 -28.53
N LEU A 4 12.71 -5.46 -28.66
CA LEU A 4 11.88 -5.38 -28.38
C LEU A 4 11.26 -5.22 -27.80
N ASN A 5 11.47 -5.30 -28.03
CA ASN A 5 10.86 -5.16 -27.65
C ASN A 5 10.24 -4.87 -27.09
N ILE A 6 10.37 -4.80 -27.26
CA ILE A 6 9.79 -4.42 -26.92
C ILE A 6 9.01 -4.24 -26.42
N LEU A 7 8.85 -4.29 -26.74
CA LEU A 7 8.16 -4.10 -26.54
C LEU A 7 7.67 -4.11 -25.89
N PHE A 8 7.66 -4.14 -25.92
CA PHE A 8 7.23 -4.08 -25.49
C PHE A 8 7.12 -3.82 -24.85
N ALA A 9 7.25 -3.84 -25.11
CA ALA A 9 7.05 -3.49 -24.70
C ALA A 9 6.69 -3.10 -24.03
N SER A 10 6.66 -3.07 -24.26
CA SER A 10 6.28 -2.65 -23.82
C SER A 10 5.74 -2.43 -23.11
N ILE A 11 5.72 -2.52 -23.29
CA ILE A 11 5.21 -2.23 -22.86
C ILE A 11 4.87 -2.04 -22.17
N LEU A 12 4.88 -2.14 -22.35
CA LEU A 12 4.62 -1.91 -21.90
C LEU A 12 4.55 -1.57 -21.27
N GLY A 13 4.70 -1.45 -21.27
CA GLY A 13 4.67 -1.09 -20.90
C GLY A 13 4.40 -0.72 -20.26
N LEU A 14 4.15 -0.66 -20.42
CA LEU A 14 3.83 -0.30 -19.96
C LEU A 14 3.72 -0.02 -19.27
N GLY A 15 3.87 0.08 -19.20
CA GLY A 15 3.75 0.36 -18.73
C GLY A 15 3.52 0.59 -18.00
N LEU A 16 3.30 0.59 -18.11
CA LEU A 16 3.00 0.79 -17.58
C LEU A 16 2.92 1.09 -16.89
N LEU A 17 3.09 1.18 -16.98
CA LEU A 17 2.74 1.47 -16.35
C LEU A 17 2.09 1.93 -15.79
N GLY A 18 2.26 2.49 -16.02
CA GLY A 18 1.28 3.39 -15.51
C GLY A 18 -0.14 2.94 -15.52
N SER A 19 -0.40 2.09 -16.23
CA SER A 19 -1.74 1.60 -16.36
C SER A 19 -2.32 1.08 -15.08
N TYR A 20 -1.83 1.58 -14.09
CA TYR A 20 -2.27 1.22 -12.79
C TYR A 20 -3.69 1.58 -12.44
N PRO A 21 -4.36 2.53 -13.10
CA PRO A 21 -5.73 2.83 -12.69
C PRO A 21 -6.64 1.61 -12.72
N ALA A 22 -6.51 0.80 -13.74
CA ALA A 22 -7.38 -0.37 -13.83
C ALA A 22 -7.03 -1.38 -12.75
N LEU A 23 -5.74 -1.54 -12.49
CA LEU A 23 -5.31 -2.50 -11.50
C LEU A 23 -5.75 -2.08 -10.11
N ALA A 24 -5.63 -0.81 -9.81
CA ALA A 24 -6.05 -0.31 -8.51
C ALA A 24 -7.55 -0.49 -8.33
N ALA A 25 -8.32 -0.26 -9.37
CA ALA A 25 -9.76 -0.43 -9.29
C ALA A 25 -10.13 -1.88 -9.05
N ASP A 26 -9.42 -2.80 -9.69
CA ASP A 26 -9.69 -4.20 -9.48
C ASP A 26 -9.38 -4.62 -8.06
N GLN A 27 -8.31 -4.11 -7.50
CA GLN A 27 -7.98 -4.43 -6.14
C GLN A 27 -9.02 -3.88 -5.17
N ALA A 28 -9.44 -2.67 -5.38
CA ALA A 28 -10.45 -2.07 -4.52
C ALA A 28 -11.76 -2.85 -4.61
N LYS A 29 -12.07 -3.33 -5.80
CA LYS A 29 -13.29 -4.05 -6.02
C LYS A 29 -13.27 -5.44 -5.39
N GLY A 30 -12.11 -6.09 -5.40
CA GLY A 30 -11.99 -7.45 -4.93
C GLY A 30 -11.69 -7.58 -3.46
N LEU A 31 -11.45 -6.48 -2.78
CA LEU A 31 -11.02 -6.53 -1.40
C LEU A 31 -12.00 -5.83 -0.49
N SER A 32 -12.26 -6.46 0.64
CA SER A 32 -13.07 -5.89 1.68
C SER A 32 -12.17 -5.70 2.89
N PHE A 33 -11.57 -4.55 2.99
CA PHE A 33 -10.73 -4.22 4.12
C PHE A 33 -11.30 -3.01 4.83
N LYS A 34 -10.92 -2.84 6.09
CA LYS A 34 -11.46 -1.78 6.91
C LYS A 34 -11.10 -0.42 6.33
N GLY A 35 -12.11 0.40 6.12
CA GLY A 35 -11.91 1.71 5.53
C GLY A 35 -11.97 1.72 4.02
N HIS A 36 -12.32 0.61 3.37
CA HIS A 36 -12.34 0.53 1.92
C HIS A 36 -13.25 1.57 1.29
N GLN A 37 -14.22 2.08 2.03
CA GLN A 37 -15.10 3.13 1.52
C GLN A 37 -14.35 4.42 1.21
N PHE A 38 -13.14 4.60 1.74
CA PHE A 38 -12.33 5.77 1.44
C PHE A 38 -11.40 5.54 0.26
N ALA A 39 -11.42 4.35 -0.35
CA ALA A 39 -10.45 4.01 -1.39
C ALA A 39 -10.47 4.97 -2.57
N GLY A 40 -11.63 5.54 -2.86
CA GLY A 40 -11.73 6.49 -3.95
C GLY A 40 -10.98 7.80 -3.71
N GLN A 41 -10.64 8.09 -2.48
CA GLN A 41 -9.90 9.29 -2.14
C GLN A 41 -8.39 9.08 -2.14
N ALA A 42 -7.97 7.83 -2.17
CA ALA A 42 -6.55 7.50 -2.17
C ALA A 42 -5.97 7.73 -3.55
N LYS A 43 -4.70 8.14 -3.60
CA LYS A 43 -3.98 8.30 -4.85
C LYS A 43 -3.06 7.14 -5.12
N ILE A 44 -2.72 6.38 -4.10
CA ILE A 44 -2.01 5.12 -4.28
C ILE A 44 -2.92 4.01 -3.80
N GLY A 45 -2.88 2.88 -4.50
CA GLY A 45 -3.71 1.76 -4.15
C GLY A 45 -3.14 0.94 -3.02
N LEU A 46 -3.95 0.02 -2.53
CA LEU A 46 -3.58 -0.82 -1.39
C LEU A 46 -2.31 -1.63 -1.68
N GLU A 47 -2.20 -2.18 -2.89
CA GLU A 47 -1.05 -3.00 -3.23
C GLU A 47 0.25 -2.20 -3.18
N ARG A 48 0.21 -0.98 -3.71
CA ARG A 48 1.39 -0.13 -3.67
C ARG A 48 1.73 0.24 -2.23
N ALA A 49 0.72 0.53 -1.44
CA ALA A 49 0.93 0.86 -0.03
C ALA A 49 1.55 -0.33 0.72
N ARG A 50 1.11 -1.55 0.41
CA ARG A 50 1.70 -2.75 1.00
C ARG A 50 3.18 -2.86 0.69
N GLN A 51 3.55 -2.59 -0.57
CA GLN A 51 4.95 -2.66 -0.98
C GLN A 51 5.79 -1.65 -0.20
N ILE A 52 5.27 -0.44 -0.06
CA ILE A 52 5.98 0.60 0.68
C ILE A 52 6.14 0.19 2.14
N ALA A 53 5.07 -0.32 2.75
CA ALA A 53 5.11 -0.72 4.15
C ALA A 53 6.08 -1.88 4.37
N LEU A 54 6.08 -2.86 3.48
CA LEU A 54 6.96 -4.02 3.62
C LEU A 54 8.41 -3.66 3.38
N LYS A 55 8.67 -2.61 2.61
CA LYS A 55 10.02 -2.13 2.45
C LYS A 55 10.49 -1.44 3.73
N ALA A 56 9.58 -0.72 4.38
CA ALA A 56 9.92 -0.05 5.63
C ALA A 56 10.11 -1.02 6.78
N TYR A 57 9.30 -2.08 6.81
CA TYR A 57 9.42 -3.10 7.85
C TYR A 57 9.05 -4.45 7.25
N PRO A 58 10.02 -5.25 6.83
CA PRO A 58 9.76 -6.54 6.21
C PRO A 58 9.15 -7.52 7.20
N GLY A 59 8.13 -8.25 6.76
CA GLY A 59 7.48 -9.22 7.61
C GLY A 59 6.19 -9.67 7.00
N LYS A 60 5.26 -10.10 7.85
CA LYS A 60 3.97 -10.57 7.41
C LYS A 60 2.90 -9.56 7.81
N ILE A 61 2.15 -9.08 6.84
CA ILE A 61 1.03 -8.19 7.13
C ILE A 61 -0.07 -9.03 7.78
N THR A 62 -0.46 -8.66 8.99
CA THR A 62 -1.51 -9.35 9.71
C THR A 62 -2.80 -8.54 9.78
N ASP A 63 -2.74 -7.26 9.52
CA ASP A 63 -3.93 -6.42 9.49
C ASP A 63 -3.65 -5.21 8.62
N GLU A 64 -4.70 -4.67 8.02
CA GLU A 64 -4.56 -3.50 7.16
C GLU A 64 -5.86 -2.72 7.16
N GLU A 65 -5.72 -1.41 7.13
CA GLU A 65 -6.91 -0.55 7.07
C GLU A 65 -6.56 0.78 6.41
N LEU A 66 -7.57 1.45 5.90
CA LEU A 66 -7.45 2.79 5.35
C LEU A 66 -8.28 3.69 6.24
N GLU A 67 -7.68 4.75 6.75
CA GLU A 67 -8.33 5.57 7.75
C GLU A 67 -8.02 7.04 7.57
N LYS A 68 -8.90 7.86 8.08
CA LYS A 68 -8.64 9.29 8.17
C LYS A 68 -7.93 9.53 9.49
N GLU A 69 -6.77 10.18 9.38
CA GLU A 69 -5.90 10.32 10.53
C GLU A 69 -5.14 11.62 10.41
N HIS A 70 -4.86 12.28 11.52
CA HIS A 70 -4.06 13.48 11.48
C HIS A 70 -2.65 13.16 11.00
N GLY A 71 -2.05 14.08 10.28
CA GLY A 71 -0.71 13.92 9.75
C GLY A 71 -0.73 13.62 8.28
N GLY A 72 0.32 14.02 7.59
CA GLY A 72 0.42 13.85 6.16
C GLY A 72 -0.77 14.46 5.45
N SER A 73 -1.33 13.74 4.51
CA SER A 73 -2.46 14.23 3.73
C SER A 73 -3.79 14.09 4.47
N GLY A 74 -3.81 13.40 5.59
CA GLY A 74 -5.04 13.15 6.32
C GLY A 74 -5.69 11.82 5.97
N LEU A 75 -5.12 11.07 5.05
CA LEU A 75 -5.60 9.75 4.68
C LEU A 75 -4.42 8.79 4.70
N ARG A 76 -4.58 7.67 5.38
CA ARG A 76 -3.46 6.79 5.68
C ARG A 76 -3.85 5.34 5.60
N TYR A 77 -3.00 4.53 4.98
CA TYR A 77 -3.08 3.08 5.13
C TYR A 77 -2.27 2.70 6.37
N SER A 78 -2.84 1.87 7.22
CA SER A 78 -2.15 1.38 8.39
C SER A 78 -2.05 -0.13 8.30
N PHE A 79 -0.84 -0.64 8.54
CA PHE A 79 -0.57 -2.07 8.46
C PHE A 79 0.06 -2.53 9.76
N ASP A 80 -0.45 -3.66 10.26
CA ASP A 80 0.27 -4.37 11.32
C ASP A 80 1.14 -5.39 10.61
N ILE A 81 2.44 -5.36 10.88
CA ILE A 81 3.39 -6.25 10.23
C ILE A 81 4.16 -7.00 11.30
N LYS A 82 4.09 -8.30 11.25
CA LYS A 82 4.75 -9.16 12.23
C LYS A 82 6.04 -9.71 11.65
N LYS A 83 7.09 -9.59 12.42
CA LYS A 83 8.40 -10.13 12.08
C LYS A 83 8.93 -10.85 13.30
N GLY A 84 8.89 -12.18 13.28
CA GLY A 84 9.24 -12.97 14.45
C GLY A 84 8.22 -12.73 15.55
N GLN A 85 8.69 -12.28 16.70
CA GLN A 85 7.81 -12.02 17.85
C GLN A 85 7.37 -10.56 17.91
N LEU A 86 7.85 -9.74 16.99
CA LEU A 86 7.59 -8.31 17.05
C LEU A 86 6.57 -7.91 15.99
N THR A 87 5.70 -6.99 16.37
CA THR A 87 4.74 -6.41 15.44
C THR A 87 4.96 -4.89 15.41
N HIS A 88 5.03 -4.36 14.21
CA HIS A 88 5.09 -2.91 14.01
C HIS A 88 3.80 -2.46 13.36
N GLU A 89 3.39 -1.25 13.70
CA GLU A 89 2.36 -0.57 12.96
C GLU A 89 3.05 0.38 11.99
N VAL A 90 2.77 0.20 10.70
CA VAL A 90 3.39 1.02 9.67
C VAL A 90 2.29 1.81 8.98
N GLY A 91 2.42 3.12 8.99
CA GLY A 91 1.45 4.01 8.35
C GLY A 91 2.01 4.59 7.08
N VAL A 92 1.26 4.51 6.01
CA VAL A 92 1.66 5.01 4.70
C VAL A 92 0.63 6.01 4.22
N ASP A 93 1.08 7.22 3.91
CA ASP A 93 0.18 8.25 3.40
C ASP A 93 -0.47 7.77 2.12
N ALA A 94 -1.80 7.79 2.10
CA ALA A 94 -2.54 7.22 0.98
C ALA A 94 -2.52 8.10 -0.26
N LYS A 95 -2.00 9.30 -0.16
CA LYS A 95 -1.92 10.20 -1.30
C LYS A 95 -0.49 10.39 -1.79
N THR A 96 0.49 10.37 -0.89
CA THR A 96 1.88 10.63 -1.26
C THR A 96 2.75 9.39 -1.23
N GLY A 97 2.34 8.36 -0.50
CA GLY A 97 3.16 7.16 -0.32
C GLY A 97 4.23 7.31 0.74
N LYS A 98 4.25 8.43 1.45
CA LYS A 98 5.25 8.65 2.47
C LYS A 98 4.96 7.79 3.69
N VAL A 99 6.01 7.21 4.27
CA VAL A 99 5.86 6.47 5.52
C VAL A 99 5.73 7.47 6.65
N LEU A 100 4.59 7.45 7.33
CA LEU A 100 4.29 8.38 8.40
C LEU A 100 4.49 7.78 9.78
N GLU A 101 4.49 6.47 9.85
CA GLU A 101 4.62 5.77 11.13
C GLU A 101 5.29 4.44 10.90
N ASN A 102 6.15 4.04 11.84
CA ASN A 102 6.79 2.73 11.80
C ASN A 102 7.23 2.45 13.23
N ASP A 103 6.26 2.04 14.05
CA ASP A 103 6.49 1.90 15.48
C ASP A 103 6.15 0.50 15.96
N ARG A 104 6.94 0.05 16.90
CA ARG A 104 6.68 -1.22 17.55
C ARG A 104 5.42 -1.12 18.39
N GLU A 105 4.54 -2.09 18.23
CA GLU A 105 3.35 -2.13 19.05
C GLU A 105 3.68 -2.65 20.43
N GLY A 106 2.90 -2.22 21.40
CA GLY A 106 3.10 -2.64 22.75
C GLY A 106 2.67 -4.09 22.96
N PRO A 107 2.78 -4.57 24.20
CA PRO A 107 2.45 -5.95 24.49
C PRO A 107 0.99 -6.29 24.26
N ASN A 108 0.12 -5.29 24.17
CA ASN A 108 -1.28 -5.50 23.89
C ASN A 108 -1.67 -4.69 22.66
N PRO A 109 -1.28 -5.14 21.48
CA PRO A 109 -1.62 -4.42 20.27
C PRO A 109 -3.12 -4.50 20.02
N ASP A 110 -3.65 -3.45 19.44
CA ASP A 110 -5.08 -3.37 19.16
C ASP A 110 -5.52 -4.35 18.08
#